data_83a145514dc6819db1730de83d4bf661
#
_entry.id   83a145514dc6819db1730de83d4bf661
#
_cell.length_a   1.000
_cell.length_b   1.000
_cell.length_c   1.000
_cell.angle_alpha   90.00
_cell.angle_beta   90.00
_cell.angle_gamma   90.00
#
_symmetry.space_group_name_H-M   'P 1'
#
loop_
_entity.id
_entity.type
_entity.pdbx_description
1 polymer ?
#
loop_
_entity_poly.entity_id
_entity_poly.type
_entity_poly.pdbx_seq_one_letter_code
_entity_poly.pdbx_strand_id
1 'polypeptide(L)'
;VRIAALAANDNDDEAHHAAILRPALGHFSRLGLSAAANARDHARQAYFADDRQAFQHWLAICRALDRRMAVALVSNLARRPQR
;
A
#
# COMPACT_ATOMS: atom_id res chain seq x y z
N VAL A 1 -1.25 -2.85 -30.90
CA VAL A 1 -0.76 -3.81 -29.92
C VAL A 1 -0.38 -3.13 -28.63
N ARG A 2 0.37 -2.05 -28.72
CA ARG A 2 0.74 -1.30 -27.53
C ARG A 2 -0.46 -0.71 -26.83
N ILE A 3 -1.40 -0.22 -27.61
CA ILE A 3 -2.60 0.37 -27.04
C ILE A 3 -3.38 -0.69 -26.29
N ALA A 4 -3.44 -1.89 -26.84
CA ALA A 4 -4.13 -2.99 -26.16
C ALA A 4 -3.43 -3.35 -24.84
N ALA A 5 -2.10 -3.36 -24.86
CA ALA A 5 -1.34 -3.65 -23.65
C ALA A 5 -1.56 -2.59 -22.58
N LEU A 6 -1.59 -1.32 -23.00
CA LEU A 6 -1.85 -0.23 -22.05
C LEU A 6 -3.25 -0.32 -21.46
N ALA A 7 -4.22 -0.68 -22.28
CA ALA A 7 -5.59 -0.84 -21.81
C ALA A 7 -5.68 -1.98 -20.81
N ALA A 8 -4.97 -3.07 -21.06
CA ALA A 8 -4.95 -4.20 -20.14
C ALA A 8 -4.31 -3.80 -18.83
N ASN A 9 -3.22 -3.02 -18.87
CA ASN A 9 -2.57 -2.54 -17.65
C ASN A 9 -3.50 -1.64 -16.85
N ASP A 10 -4.22 -0.76 -17.54
CA ASP A 10 -5.16 0.12 -16.86
C ASP A 10 -6.25 -0.68 -16.16
N ASN A 11 -6.75 -1.72 -16.83
CA ASN A 11 -7.77 -2.58 -16.24
C ASN A 11 -7.23 -3.32 -15.02
N ASP A 12 -5.98 -3.79 -15.09
CA ASP A 12 -5.35 -4.47 -13.97
C ASP A 12 -5.17 -3.51 -12.79
N ASP A 13 -4.77 -2.27 -13.07
CA ASP A 13 -4.61 -1.27 -12.03
C ASP A 13 -5.93 -0.95 -11.36
N GLU A 14 -7.00 -0.83 -12.15
CA GLU A 14 -8.31 -0.57 -11.61
C GLU A 14 -8.80 -1.72 -10.76
N ALA A 15 -8.61 -2.95 -11.24
CA ALA A 15 -9.03 -4.12 -10.48
C ALA A 15 -8.25 -4.23 -9.18
N HIS A 16 -6.95 -3.95 -9.21
CA HIS A 16 -6.14 -3.97 -8.00
C HIS A 16 -6.59 -2.89 -7.02
N HIS A 17 -6.85 -1.69 -7.54
CA HIS A 17 -7.30 -0.58 -6.70
C HIS A 17 -8.65 -0.92 -6.05
N ALA A 18 -9.57 -1.48 -6.83
CA ALA A 18 -10.87 -1.87 -6.28
C ALA A 18 -10.74 -2.95 -5.23
N ALA A 19 -9.81 -3.90 -5.44
CA ALA A 19 -9.58 -4.97 -4.48
C ALA A 19 -9.03 -4.44 -3.16
N ILE A 20 -8.27 -3.36 -3.19
CA ILE A 20 -7.68 -2.76 -1.99
C ILE A 20 -8.64 -1.80 -1.31
N LEU A 21 -9.53 -1.17 -2.07
CA LEU A 21 -10.41 -0.14 -1.54
C LEU A 21 -11.30 -0.67 -0.41
N ARG A 22 -11.86 -1.86 -0.57
CA ARG A 22 -12.74 -2.41 0.47
C ARG A 22 -12.01 -2.65 1.79
N PRO A 23 -10.86 -3.34 1.81
CA PRO A 23 -10.14 -3.48 3.08
C PRO A 23 -9.65 -2.15 3.63
N ALA A 24 -9.30 -1.19 2.78
CA ALA A 24 -8.90 0.12 3.25
C ALA A 24 -10.06 0.84 3.94
N LEU A 25 -11.26 0.79 3.35
CA LEU A 25 -12.43 1.40 3.95
C LEU A 25 -12.82 0.71 5.24
N GLY A 26 -12.69 -0.62 5.29
CA GLY A 26 -12.95 -1.36 6.52
C GLY A 26 -11.99 -0.97 7.62
N HIS A 27 -10.72 -0.81 7.26
CA HIS A 27 -9.70 -0.40 8.21
C HIS A 27 -9.98 1.01 8.73
N PHE A 28 -10.34 1.92 7.82
CA PHE A 28 -10.70 3.28 8.19
C PHE A 28 -11.94 3.29 9.08
N SER A 29 -12.92 2.46 8.77
CA SER A 29 -14.16 2.37 9.56
C SER A 29 -13.86 2.01 11.01
N ARG A 30 -12.88 1.13 11.23
CA ARG A 30 -12.52 0.70 12.59
C ARG A 30 -11.64 1.70 13.32
N LEU A 31 -10.73 2.35 12.63
CA LEU A 31 -9.67 3.14 13.26
C LEU A 31 -9.77 4.63 13.00
N GLY A 32 -10.65 5.04 12.09
CA GLY A 32 -10.82 6.44 11.79
C GLY A 32 -9.54 7.07 11.26
N LEU A 33 -9.20 8.22 11.77
CA LEU A 33 -8.05 8.98 11.29
C LEU A 33 -6.71 8.30 11.59
N SER A 34 -6.70 7.31 12.47
CA SER A 34 -5.47 6.55 12.77
C SER A 34 -5.21 5.42 11.78
N ALA A 35 -6.15 5.16 10.87
CA ALA A 35 -6.07 3.98 10.02
C ALA A 35 -4.83 3.98 9.14
N ALA A 36 -4.50 5.13 8.56
CA ALA A 36 -3.34 5.21 7.67
C ALA A 36 -2.04 4.96 8.44
N ALA A 37 -1.90 5.55 9.62
CA ALA A 37 -0.71 5.36 10.44
C ALA A 37 -0.59 3.92 10.91
N ASN A 38 -1.72 3.30 11.24
CA ASN A 38 -1.73 1.90 11.64
C ASN A 38 -1.29 1.00 10.50
N ALA A 39 -1.81 1.26 9.29
CA ALA A 39 -1.41 0.48 8.11
C ALA A 39 0.08 0.66 7.81
N ARG A 40 0.58 1.90 7.96
CA ARG A 40 2.01 2.16 7.80
C ARG A 40 2.84 1.33 8.75
N ASP A 41 2.43 1.28 10.02
CA ASP A 41 3.17 0.52 11.01
C ASP A 41 3.17 -0.97 10.73
N HIS A 42 2.04 -1.50 10.27
CA HIS A 42 1.96 -2.89 9.85
C HIS A 42 2.87 -3.16 8.65
N ALA A 43 2.91 -2.25 7.70
CA ALA A 43 3.78 -2.40 6.54
C ALA A 43 5.24 -2.41 6.96
N ARG A 44 5.61 -1.52 7.88
CA ARG A 44 6.98 -1.46 8.39
C ARG A 44 7.37 -2.75 9.08
N GLN A 45 6.50 -3.26 9.93
CA GLN A 45 6.75 -4.52 10.61
C GLN A 45 6.94 -5.66 9.63
N ALA A 46 6.08 -5.72 8.62
CA ALA A 46 6.19 -6.76 7.61
C ALA A 46 7.50 -6.65 6.82
N TYR A 47 7.93 -5.43 6.54
CA TYR A 47 9.18 -5.20 5.83
C TYR A 47 10.36 -5.80 6.62
N PHE A 48 10.42 -5.52 7.91
CA PHE A 48 11.52 -6.04 8.73
C PHE A 48 11.39 -7.52 9.04
N ALA A 49 10.19 -8.06 8.94
CA ALA A 49 9.97 -9.50 9.08
C ALA A 49 10.22 -10.25 7.78
N ASP A 50 10.58 -9.53 6.71
CA ASP A 50 10.81 -10.10 5.39
C ASP A 50 9.55 -10.77 4.84
N ASP A 51 8.40 -10.25 5.20
CA ASP A 51 7.12 -10.72 4.70
C ASP A 51 6.66 -9.81 3.59
N ARG A 52 7.11 -10.11 2.38
CA ARG A 52 6.87 -9.25 1.23
C ARG A 52 5.38 -9.10 0.93
N GLN A 53 4.64 -10.19 1.04
CA GLN A 53 3.23 -10.17 0.70
C GLN A 53 2.44 -9.29 1.68
N ALA A 54 2.71 -9.43 2.96
CA ALA A 54 2.08 -8.59 3.97
C ALA A 54 2.50 -7.14 3.81
N PHE A 55 3.76 -6.89 3.50
CA PHE A 55 4.25 -5.54 3.27
C PHE A 55 3.48 -4.87 2.13
N GLN A 56 3.35 -5.58 1.01
CA GLN A 56 2.64 -5.01 -0.13
C GLN A 56 1.18 -4.77 0.17
N HIS A 57 0.56 -5.67 0.90
CA HIS A 57 -0.84 -5.52 1.30
C HIS A 57 -1.05 -4.28 2.16
N TRP A 58 -0.25 -4.14 3.21
CA TRP A 58 -0.40 -3.00 4.11
C TRP A 58 0.01 -1.69 3.48
N LEU A 59 1.03 -1.73 2.62
CA LEU A 59 1.43 -0.54 1.89
C LEU A 59 0.31 -0.06 0.96
N ALA A 60 -0.36 -0.99 0.30
CA ALA A 60 -1.47 -0.64 -0.58
C ALA A 60 -2.62 -0.01 0.21
N ILE A 61 -2.92 -0.55 1.39
CA ILE A 61 -3.95 0.02 2.24
C ILE A 61 -3.54 1.42 2.69
N CYS A 62 -2.31 1.59 3.13
CA CYS A 62 -1.79 2.90 3.53
C CYS A 62 -1.89 3.90 2.39
N ARG A 63 -1.53 3.47 1.18
CA ARG A 63 -1.58 4.35 0.01
C ARG A 63 -3.00 4.77 -0.32
N ALA A 64 -3.95 3.87 -0.16
CA ALA A 64 -5.35 4.19 -0.41
C ALA A 64 -5.88 5.20 0.59
N LEU A 65 -5.39 5.17 1.83
CA LEU A 65 -5.85 6.07 2.88
C LEU A 65 -5.07 7.38 2.94
N ASP A 66 -3.76 7.31 2.70
CA ASP A 66 -2.89 8.49 2.75
C ASP A 66 -1.68 8.26 1.87
N ARG A 67 -1.76 8.75 0.65
CA ARG A 67 -0.72 8.54 -0.34
C ARG A 67 0.64 9.11 0.09
N ARG A 68 0.61 10.28 0.72
CA ARG A 68 1.86 10.90 1.16
C ARG A 68 2.57 10.07 2.20
N MET A 69 1.81 9.50 3.10
CA MET A 69 2.37 8.66 4.15
C MET A 69 3.00 7.41 3.56
N ALA A 70 2.35 6.81 2.58
CA ALA A 70 2.89 5.62 1.91
C ALA A 70 4.19 5.95 1.18
N VAL A 71 4.22 7.08 0.47
CA VAL A 71 5.43 7.50 -0.23
C VAL A 71 6.56 7.75 0.76
N ALA A 72 6.26 8.41 1.88
CA ALA A 72 7.26 8.69 2.90
C ALA A 72 7.82 7.40 3.48
N LEU A 73 6.97 6.42 3.72
CA LEU A 73 7.41 5.13 4.24
C LEU A 73 8.40 4.46 3.30
N VAL A 74 8.05 4.38 2.02
CA VAL A 74 8.92 3.74 1.03
C VAL A 74 10.25 4.49 0.93
N SER A 75 10.21 5.82 0.93
CA SER A 75 11.42 6.62 0.86
C SER A 75 12.32 6.39 2.07
N ASN A 76 11.72 6.32 3.26
CA ASN A 76 12.49 6.09 4.48
C ASN A 76 13.13 4.71 4.48
N LEU A 77 12.39 3.70 4.05
CA LEU A 77 12.94 2.34 4.01
C LEU A 77 14.05 2.22 2.98
N ALA A 78 13.90 2.88 1.84
CA ALA A 78 14.90 2.84 0.78
C ALA A 78 16.20 3.56 1.18
N ARG A 79 16.09 4.59 2.04
CA ARG A 79 17.25 5.36 2.46
C ARG A 79 17.98 4.79 3.65
N ARG A 80 17.39 3.84 4.36
CA ARG A 80 18.06 3.28 5.53
C ARG A 80 19.37 2.63 5.11
N PRO A 81 20.45 2.88 5.86
CA PRO A 81 21.73 2.24 5.53
C PRO A 81 21.64 0.74 5.65
N GLN A 82 22.30 0.07 4.75
CA GLN A 82 22.41 -1.39 4.83
C GLN A 82 23.57 -1.74 5.76
N ARG A 83 23.31 -2.56 6.73
CA ARG A 83 24.31 -2.93 7.71
C ARG A 83 24.43 -4.41 7.86
#